data_f93ee05ce2aa468bce37cdb990e533db
#
_entry.id   f93ee05ce2aa468bce37cdb990e533db
#
_cell.length_a   1.000
_cell.length_b   1.000
_cell.length_c   1.000
_cell.angle_alpha   90.00
_cell.angle_beta   90.00
_cell.angle_gamma   90.00
#
_symmetry.space_group_name_H-M   'P 1'
#
loop_
_entity.id
_entity.type
_entity.pdbx_description
1 polymer ?
#
loop_
_entity_poly.entity_id
_entity_poly.type
_entity_poly.pdbx_seq_one_letter_code
_entity_poly.pdbx_strand_id
1 'polypeptide(L)'
;MSKHSVPAGEASGLLRRFAELRRKAVARTGRDFPIIVIQEAGLDGFWIHRVLQSEGIESHVVDAASILTSRRRRRAKTDRIDGETLVRTLMAYKRGEPRVCSMARAPTPQEEDRRRVCRERRTLVGERVRHVNRIKGLLFAQGVFGYEPLRKGRRERLEDLLTGDGRPCRCT
;
A
#
# COMPACT_ATOMS: atom_id res chain seq x y z
N MET A 1 -6.55 -14.43 -20.90
CA MET A 1 -6.25 -14.42 -19.45
C MET A 1 -7.55 -14.53 -18.68
N SER A 2 -7.68 -15.43 -17.71
CA SER A 2 -8.88 -15.56 -16.88
C SER A 2 -8.74 -14.73 -15.60
N LYS A 3 -9.83 -14.07 -15.16
CA LYS A 3 -9.92 -13.32 -13.91
C LYS A 3 -10.73 -14.14 -12.91
N HIS A 4 -10.21 -14.24 -11.69
CA HIS A 4 -10.87 -14.92 -10.56
C HIS A 4 -10.75 -14.04 -9.33
N SER A 5 -11.81 -13.96 -8.55
CA SER A 5 -11.83 -13.22 -7.29
C SER A 5 -11.76 -14.21 -6.12
N VAL A 6 -10.95 -13.88 -5.13
CA VAL A 6 -10.85 -14.59 -3.86
C VAL A 6 -11.10 -13.55 -2.77
N PRO A 7 -11.86 -13.85 -1.71
CA PRO A 7 -12.06 -12.92 -0.60
C PRO A 7 -10.72 -12.48 0.02
N ALA A 8 -10.65 -11.23 0.44
CA ALA A 8 -9.46 -10.68 1.05
C ALA A 8 -9.11 -11.46 2.35
N GLY A 9 -7.83 -11.83 2.50
CA GLY A 9 -7.35 -12.59 3.65
C GLY A 9 -7.58 -14.10 3.58
N GLU A 10 -8.28 -14.62 2.58
CA GLU A 10 -8.57 -16.06 2.46
C GLU A 10 -7.48 -16.80 1.67
N ALA A 11 -6.37 -17.15 2.35
CA ALA A 11 -5.27 -17.91 1.73
C ALA A 11 -5.72 -19.30 1.25
N SER A 12 -6.57 -19.98 2.01
CA SER A 12 -7.10 -21.31 1.65
C SER A 12 -7.89 -21.30 0.35
N GLY A 13 -8.69 -20.26 0.11
CA GLY A 13 -9.41 -20.06 -1.14
C GLY A 13 -8.47 -19.84 -2.33
N LEU A 14 -7.39 -19.09 -2.12
CA LEU A 14 -6.35 -18.87 -3.14
C LEU A 14 -5.66 -20.20 -3.50
N LEU A 15 -5.21 -20.96 -2.51
CA LEU A 15 -4.53 -22.24 -2.70
C LEU A 15 -5.44 -23.27 -3.38
N ARG A 16 -6.69 -23.37 -2.96
CA ARG A 16 -7.71 -24.22 -3.62
C ARG A 16 -7.86 -23.86 -5.09
N ARG A 17 -7.88 -22.55 -5.40
CA ARG A 17 -7.98 -22.09 -6.78
C ARG A 17 -6.76 -22.47 -7.61
N PHE A 18 -5.56 -22.39 -7.05
CA PHE A 18 -4.35 -22.85 -7.71
C PHE A 18 -4.37 -24.35 -7.97
N ALA A 19 -4.82 -25.16 -7.01
CA ALA A 19 -4.99 -26.61 -7.19
C ALA A 19 -5.99 -26.92 -8.33
N GLU A 20 -7.09 -26.19 -8.43
CA GLU A 20 -8.05 -26.35 -9.53
C GLU A 20 -7.43 -26.01 -10.89
N LEU A 21 -6.67 -24.90 -10.99
CA LEU A 21 -6.02 -24.51 -12.23
C LEU A 21 -4.98 -25.54 -12.66
N ARG A 22 -4.20 -26.09 -11.72
CA ARG A 22 -3.23 -27.14 -11.96
C ARG A 22 -3.91 -28.42 -12.47
N ARG A 23 -4.99 -28.87 -11.82
CA ARG A 23 -5.79 -30.03 -12.29
C ARG A 23 -6.33 -29.82 -13.72
N LYS A 24 -6.86 -28.64 -14.02
CA LYS A 24 -7.36 -28.31 -15.37
C LYS A 24 -6.23 -28.31 -16.40
N ALA A 25 -5.05 -27.84 -16.05
CA ALA A 25 -3.90 -27.87 -16.94
C ALA A 25 -3.45 -29.31 -17.23
N VAL A 26 -3.37 -30.16 -16.21
CA VAL A 26 -3.03 -31.59 -16.34
C VAL A 26 -4.07 -32.31 -17.21
N ALA A 27 -5.38 -32.13 -16.94
CA ALA A 27 -6.45 -32.74 -17.72
C ALA A 27 -6.40 -32.36 -19.21
N ARG A 28 -5.98 -31.13 -19.52
CA ARG A 28 -5.93 -30.64 -20.91
C ARG A 28 -4.66 -31.02 -21.64
N THR A 29 -3.54 -31.12 -20.96
CA THR A 29 -2.22 -31.25 -21.60
C THR A 29 -1.49 -32.55 -21.28
N GLY A 30 -1.98 -33.34 -20.31
CA GLY A 30 -1.30 -34.52 -19.77
C GLY A 30 -0.02 -34.20 -18.97
N ARG A 31 0.27 -32.90 -18.73
CA ARG A 31 1.50 -32.46 -18.05
C ARG A 31 1.18 -31.68 -16.80
N ASP A 32 1.99 -31.87 -15.76
CA ASP A 32 1.95 -31.04 -14.57
C ASP A 32 2.89 -29.86 -14.74
N PHE A 33 2.38 -28.65 -14.44
CA PHE A 33 3.15 -27.41 -14.53
C PHE A 33 3.26 -26.76 -13.17
N PRO A 34 4.46 -26.23 -12.81
CA PRO A 34 4.59 -25.44 -11.60
C PRO A 34 3.79 -24.14 -11.73
N ILE A 35 3.18 -23.73 -10.62
CA ILE A 35 2.55 -22.42 -10.51
C ILE A 35 3.62 -21.43 -10.06
N ILE A 36 3.74 -20.34 -10.80
CA ILE A 36 4.61 -19.22 -10.45
C ILE A 36 3.74 -17.99 -10.27
N VAL A 37 3.91 -17.32 -9.15
CA VAL A 37 3.08 -16.16 -8.76
C VAL A 37 3.91 -14.89 -8.76
N ILE A 38 3.34 -13.80 -9.25
CA ILE A 38 3.89 -12.46 -9.10
C ILE A 38 2.83 -11.56 -8.45
N GLN A 39 3.25 -10.75 -7.49
CA GLN A 39 2.44 -9.73 -6.85
C GLN A 39 3.20 -8.41 -6.75
N GLU A 40 2.49 -7.30 -6.67
CA GLU A 40 3.10 -6.00 -6.41
C GLU A 40 3.47 -5.85 -4.94
N ALA A 41 4.59 -5.20 -4.66
CA ALA A 41 4.91 -4.73 -3.32
C ALA A 41 3.93 -3.61 -2.94
N GLY A 42 3.03 -3.87 -2.00
CA GLY A 42 1.94 -2.98 -1.63
C GLY A 42 1.74 -2.85 -0.12
N LEU A 43 0.63 -2.21 0.25
CA LEU A 43 0.21 -2.01 1.64
C LEU A 43 -0.14 -3.33 2.35
N ASP A 44 -0.54 -4.34 1.59
CA ASP A 44 -0.94 -5.66 2.12
C ASP A 44 0.23 -6.45 2.73
N GLY A 45 1.46 -5.96 2.56
CA GLY A 45 2.65 -6.60 3.09
C GLY A 45 3.07 -7.86 2.32
N PHE A 46 3.84 -8.72 2.98
CA PHE A 46 4.44 -9.90 2.35
C PHE A 46 3.84 -11.23 2.85
N TRP A 47 2.74 -11.20 3.55
CA TRP A 47 2.14 -12.41 4.16
C TRP A 47 1.70 -13.43 3.12
N ILE A 48 1.08 -13.00 2.00
CA ILE A 48 0.69 -13.88 0.89
C ILE A 48 1.92 -14.56 0.29
N HIS A 49 2.99 -13.78 0.05
CA HIS A 49 4.25 -14.31 -0.47
C HIS A 49 4.82 -15.41 0.44
N ARG A 50 4.82 -15.19 1.77
CA ARG A 50 5.29 -16.19 2.74
C ARG A 50 4.43 -17.44 2.77
N VAL A 51 3.11 -17.29 2.71
CA VAL A 51 2.19 -18.44 2.61
C VAL A 51 2.44 -19.25 1.35
N LEU A 52 2.61 -18.59 0.21
CA LEU A 52 2.89 -19.30 -1.04
C LEU A 52 4.22 -20.04 -1.00
N GLN A 53 5.26 -19.43 -0.42
CA GLN A 53 6.55 -20.10 -0.24
C GLN A 53 6.48 -21.31 0.70
N SER A 54 5.71 -21.24 1.81
CA SER A 54 5.51 -22.38 2.71
C SER A 54 4.76 -23.53 2.06
N GLU A 55 3.94 -23.25 1.04
CA GLU A 55 3.24 -24.26 0.21
C GLU A 55 4.07 -24.73 -1.00
N GLY A 56 5.34 -24.36 -1.08
CA GLY A 56 6.23 -24.74 -2.18
C GLY A 56 5.92 -24.07 -3.52
N ILE A 57 5.13 -22.99 -3.51
CA ILE A 57 4.78 -22.21 -4.72
C ILE A 57 5.81 -21.11 -4.92
N GLU A 58 6.42 -21.07 -6.10
CA GLU A 58 7.35 -20.01 -6.46
C GLU A 58 6.61 -18.66 -6.52
N SER A 59 7.00 -17.73 -5.65
CA SER A 59 6.35 -16.43 -5.52
C SER A 59 7.35 -15.30 -5.65
N HIS A 60 7.04 -14.31 -6.46
CA HIS A 60 7.83 -13.11 -6.69
C HIS A 60 7.05 -11.88 -6.25
N VAL A 61 7.75 -10.94 -5.61
CA VAL A 61 7.20 -9.63 -5.28
C VAL A 61 7.97 -8.59 -6.09
N VAL A 62 7.25 -7.78 -6.87
CA VAL A 62 7.86 -6.78 -7.74
C VAL A 62 7.59 -5.37 -7.21
N ASP A 63 8.59 -4.49 -7.31
CA ASP A 63 8.37 -3.06 -7.15
C ASP A 63 7.64 -2.50 -8.37
N ALA A 64 6.37 -2.16 -8.22
CA ALA A 64 5.53 -1.64 -9.30
C ALA A 64 6.12 -0.39 -9.96
N ALA A 65 6.85 0.45 -9.19
CA ALA A 65 7.50 1.65 -9.73
C ALA A 65 8.67 1.32 -10.68
N SER A 66 9.25 0.13 -10.56
CA SER A 66 10.35 -0.33 -11.40
C SER A 66 9.92 -0.89 -12.76
N ILE A 67 8.63 -1.20 -12.92
CA ILE A 67 8.10 -1.77 -14.17
C ILE A 67 8.02 -0.68 -15.23
N LEU A 68 8.66 -0.92 -16.37
CA LEU A 68 8.60 0.00 -17.50
C LEU A 68 7.19 0.04 -18.09
N THR A 69 6.44 1.09 -17.78
CA THR A 69 5.12 1.32 -18.36
C THR A 69 5.17 2.44 -19.40
N SER A 70 4.54 2.22 -20.56
CA SER A 70 4.47 3.26 -21.59
C SER A 70 3.64 4.46 -21.07
N ARG A 71 4.10 5.69 -21.32
CA ARG A 71 3.41 6.93 -20.92
C ARG A 71 1.95 7.00 -21.37
N ARG A 72 1.61 6.40 -22.52
CA ARG A 72 0.25 6.36 -23.09
C ARG A 72 -0.71 5.50 -22.26
N ARG A 73 -0.23 4.44 -21.57
CA ARG A 73 -1.06 3.54 -20.77
C ARG A 73 -1.36 4.05 -19.37
N ARG A 74 -0.64 5.07 -18.88
CA ARG A 74 -0.85 5.64 -17.54
C ARG A 74 -2.26 6.22 -17.30
N ARG A 75 -3.00 6.56 -18.39
CA ARG A 75 -4.34 7.16 -18.30
C ARG A 75 -5.50 6.15 -18.24
N ALA A 76 -5.27 4.89 -18.56
CA ALA A 76 -6.30 3.83 -18.57
C ALA A 76 -5.89 2.72 -17.59
N LYS A 77 -5.92 3.01 -16.28
CA LYS A 77 -5.61 2.03 -15.24
C LYS A 77 -6.82 1.13 -15.01
N THR A 78 -6.70 -0.16 -15.32
CA THR A 78 -7.68 -1.20 -14.96
C THR A 78 -6.94 -2.40 -14.41
N ASP A 79 -7.52 -3.10 -13.45
CA ASP A 79 -6.95 -4.33 -12.85
C ASP A 79 -6.50 -5.36 -13.89
N ARG A 80 -7.20 -5.41 -15.04
CA ARG A 80 -6.84 -6.33 -16.13
C ARG A 80 -5.52 -5.94 -16.78
N ILE A 81 -5.32 -4.65 -17.06
CA ILE A 81 -4.09 -4.13 -17.69
C ILE A 81 -2.93 -4.32 -16.74
N ASP A 82 -3.15 -4.10 -15.45
CA ASP A 82 -2.14 -4.28 -14.41
C ASP A 82 -1.74 -5.76 -14.31
N GLY A 83 -2.71 -6.70 -14.27
CA GLY A 83 -2.44 -8.14 -14.27
C GLY A 83 -1.72 -8.64 -15.52
N GLU A 84 -2.07 -8.17 -16.72
CA GLU A 84 -1.35 -8.51 -17.96
C GLU A 84 0.09 -7.98 -17.95
N THR A 85 0.30 -6.79 -17.40
CA THR A 85 1.63 -6.19 -17.26
C THR A 85 2.49 -7.01 -16.31
N LEU A 86 1.96 -7.41 -15.16
CA LEU A 86 2.66 -8.26 -14.19
C LEU A 86 3.08 -9.60 -14.79
N VAL A 87 2.17 -10.28 -15.50
CA VAL A 87 2.49 -11.57 -16.15
C VAL A 87 3.57 -11.40 -17.19
N ARG A 88 3.51 -10.38 -18.05
CA ARG A 88 4.58 -10.11 -19.05
C ARG A 88 5.91 -9.81 -18.38
N THR A 89 5.89 -9.00 -17.33
CA THR A 89 7.08 -8.67 -16.53
C THR A 89 7.71 -9.92 -15.93
N LEU A 90 6.90 -10.81 -15.35
CA LEU A 90 7.37 -12.08 -14.81
C LEU A 90 7.99 -12.96 -15.90
N MET A 91 7.35 -13.09 -17.05
CA MET A 91 7.86 -13.88 -18.16
C MET A 91 9.20 -13.34 -18.68
N ALA A 92 9.33 -12.03 -18.81
CA ALA A 92 10.57 -11.40 -19.25
C ALA A 92 11.68 -11.57 -18.19
N TYR A 93 11.36 -11.40 -16.90
CA TYR A 93 12.29 -11.67 -15.80
C TYR A 93 12.78 -13.12 -15.79
N LYS A 94 11.89 -14.10 -15.95
CA LYS A 94 12.23 -15.53 -15.98
C LYS A 94 13.09 -15.91 -17.19
N ARG A 95 13.01 -15.17 -18.28
CA ARG A 95 13.92 -15.32 -19.45
C ARG A 95 15.28 -14.66 -19.25
N GLY A 96 15.50 -13.97 -18.12
CA GLY A 96 16.76 -13.28 -17.84
C GLY A 96 16.93 -11.96 -18.62
N GLU A 97 15.84 -11.35 -19.10
CA GLU A 97 15.92 -10.06 -19.79
C GLU A 97 16.43 -8.97 -18.83
N PRO A 98 17.42 -8.17 -19.21
CA PRO A 98 17.99 -7.18 -18.31
C PRO A 98 17.04 -5.98 -18.12
N ARG A 99 17.07 -5.40 -16.93
CA ARG A 99 16.36 -4.13 -16.59
C ARG A 99 14.84 -4.16 -16.78
N VAL A 100 14.22 -5.34 -16.69
CA VAL A 100 12.74 -5.48 -16.83
C VAL A 100 12.01 -4.90 -15.63
N CYS A 101 12.49 -5.25 -14.44
CA CYS A 101 11.90 -4.80 -13.17
C CYS A 101 12.89 -5.04 -12.02
N SER A 102 12.56 -4.48 -10.86
CA SER A 102 13.24 -4.76 -9.60
C SER A 102 12.36 -5.67 -8.75
N MET A 103 12.86 -6.87 -8.44
CA MET A 103 12.19 -7.76 -7.49
C MET A 103 12.48 -7.30 -6.07
N ALA A 104 11.42 -7.12 -5.29
CA ALA A 104 11.53 -6.73 -3.90
C ALA A 104 11.94 -7.96 -3.06
N ARG A 105 12.98 -7.81 -2.26
CA ARG A 105 13.31 -8.80 -1.23
C ARG A 105 12.26 -8.69 -0.11
N ALA A 106 11.56 -9.79 0.13
CA ALA A 106 10.63 -9.86 1.24
C ALA A 106 11.40 -9.70 2.56
N PRO A 107 11.02 -8.72 3.41
CA PRO A 107 11.62 -8.57 4.73
C PRO A 107 11.20 -9.72 5.65
N THR A 108 11.96 -9.95 6.70
CA THR A 108 11.51 -10.81 7.80
C THR A 108 10.25 -10.22 8.46
N PRO A 109 9.42 -11.03 9.14
CA PRO A 109 8.26 -10.51 9.88
C PRO A 109 8.64 -9.38 10.85
N GLN A 110 9.75 -9.52 11.57
CA GLN A 110 10.24 -8.51 12.51
C GLN A 110 10.66 -7.20 11.83
N GLU A 111 11.30 -7.29 10.66
CA GLU A 111 11.65 -6.11 9.87
C GLU A 111 10.40 -5.42 9.32
N GLU A 112 9.41 -6.21 8.88
CA GLU A 112 8.13 -5.69 8.39
C GLU A 112 7.37 -4.95 9.48
N ASP A 113 7.32 -5.52 10.70
CA ASP A 113 6.67 -4.89 11.86
C ASP A 113 7.38 -3.58 12.24
N ARG A 114 8.71 -3.55 12.29
CA ARG A 114 9.46 -2.31 12.52
C ARG A 114 9.13 -1.24 11.47
N ARG A 115 9.07 -1.61 10.20
CA ARG A 115 8.70 -0.68 9.11
C ARG A 115 7.27 -0.18 9.24
N ARG A 116 6.34 -1.04 9.72
CA ARG A 116 4.94 -0.67 9.97
C ARG A 116 4.86 0.37 11.08
N VAL A 117 5.52 0.14 12.21
CA VAL A 117 5.58 1.09 13.33
C VAL A 117 6.17 2.43 12.89
N CYS A 118 7.26 2.42 12.12
CA CYS A 118 7.87 3.65 11.61
C CYS A 118 6.95 4.42 10.66
N ARG A 119 6.21 3.71 9.80
CA ARG A 119 5.23 4.34 8.88
C ARG A 119 4.07 4.95 9.66
N GLU A 120 3.51 4.21 10.62
CA GLU A 120 2.42 4.68 11.47
C GLU A 120 2.83 5.92 12.28
N ARG A 121 4.00 5.88 12.91
CA ARG A 121 4.55 7.05 13.61
C ARG A 121 4.64 8.28 12.69
N ARG A 122 5.11 8.11 11.44
CA ARG A 122 5.20 9.20 10.46
C ARG A 122 3.82 9.75 10.12
N THR A 123 2.82 8.89 9.94
CA THR A 123 1.44 9.27 9.68
C THR A 123 0.89 10.10 10.83
N LEU A 124 0.98 9.62 12.07
CA LEU A 124 0.49 10.30 13.26
C LEU A 124 1.19 11.67 13.49
N VAL A 125 2.50 11.73 13.24
CA VAL A 125 3.21 13.02 13.29
C VAL A 125 2.70 13.98 12.23
N GLY A 126 2.48 13.51 11.00
CA GLY A 126 1.91 14.33 9.93
C GLY A 126 0.49 14.82 10.25
N GLU A 127 -0.34 13.98 10.84
CA GLU A 127 -1.69 14.35 11.29
C GLU A 127 -1.65 15.41 12.39
N ARG A 128 -0.81 15.22 13.38
CA ARG A 128 -0.61 16.23 14.43
C ARG A 128 -0.25 17.59 13.84
N VAL A 129 0.70 17.62 12.91
CA VAL A 129 1.11 18.87 12.24
C VAL A 129 -0.06 19.50 11.47
N ARG A 130 -0.84 18.69 10.73
CA ARG A 130 -2.02 19.18 10.02
C ARG A 130 -3.06 19.79 10.98
N HIS A 131 -3.33 19.14 12.10
CA HIS A 131 -4.27 19.68 13.10
C HIS A 131 -3.77 20.98 13.73
N VAL A 132 -2.49 21.04 14.09
CA VAL A 132 -1.88 22.27 14.61
C VAL A 132 -2.00 23.42 13.62
N ASN A 133 -1.66 23.18 12.36
CA ASN A 133 -1.74 24.21 11.31
C ASN A 133 -3.19 24.63 11.04
N ARG A 134 -4.15 23.70 11.10
CA ARG A 134 -5.57 24.01 10.98
C ARG A 134 -6.06 24.93 12.11
N ILE A 135 -5.71 24.61 13.37
CA ILE A 135 -6.04 25.46 14.53
C ILE A 135 -5.45 26.86 14.36
N LYS A 136 -4.15 26.94 14.03
CA LYS A 136 -3.49 28.23 13.77
C LYS A 136 -4.17 29.02 12.65
N GLY A 137 -4.53 28.37 11.56
CA GLY A 137 -5.22 28.99 10.43
C GLY A 137 -6.61 29.54 10.80
N LEU A 138 -7.39 28.78 11.58
CA LEU A 138 -8.70 29.21 12.06
C LEU A 138 -8.60 30.42 12.99
N LEU A 139 -7.62 30.44 13.90
CA LEU A 139 -7.37 31.56 14.81
C LEU A 139 -6.82 32.78 14.07
N PHE A 140 -5.93 32.57 13.11
CA PHE A 140 -5.39 33.61 12.25
C PHE A 140 -6.51 34.34 11.49
N ALA A 141 -7.47 33.58 10.95
CA ALA A 141 -8.64 34.16 10.24
C ALA A 141 -9.54 35.03 11.16
N GLN A 142 -9.41 34.86 12.49
CA GLN A 142 -10.11 35.67 13.49
C GLN A 142 -9.24 36.79 14.08
N GLY A 143 -8.04 37.02 13.52
CA GLY A 143 -7.10 38.04 14.01
C GLY A 143 -6.32 37.63 15.24
N VAL A 144 -6.30 36.34 15.59
CA VAL A 144 -5.50 35.81 16.71
C VAL A 144 -4.18 35.29 16.20
N PHE A 145 -3.09 35.95 16.58
CA PHE A 145 -1.73 35.64 16.14
C PHE A 145 -0.90 34.99 17.26
N GLY A 146 0.10 34.20 16.88
CA GLY A 146 1.08 33.64 17.81
C GLY A 146 0.55 32.58 18.77
N TYR A 147 -0.62 32.02 18.51
CA TYR A 147 -1.14 30.91 19.31
C TYR A 147 -0.41 29.60 18.98
N GLU A 148 0.08 28.94 20.02
CA GLU A 148 0.81 27.66 19.91
C GLU A 148 0.01 26.53 20.58
N PRO A 149 -0.77 25.73 19.81
CA PRO A 149 -1.71 24.73 20.34
C PRO A 149 -1.07 23.69 21.25
N LEU A 150 0.20 23.33 20.97
CA LEU A 150 0.91 22.28 21.74
C LEU A 150 1.60 22.80 22.98
N ARG A 151 1.57 24.08 23.27
CA ARG A 151 2.21 24.64 24.48
C ARG A 151 1.37 24.32 25.71
N LYS A 152 2.01 23.87 26.80
CA LYS A 152 1.34 23.52 28.05
C LYS A 152 0.44 24.66 28.54
N GLY A 153 -0.79 24.31 29.00
CA GLY A 153 -1.78 25.27 29.52
C GLY A 153 -2.50 26.13 28.45
N ARG A 154 -2.24 25.90 27.16
CA ARG A 154 -2.87 26.69 26.09
C ARG A 154 -4.32 26.28 25.83
N ARG A 155 -4.69 25.02 26.05
CA ARG A 155 -6.04 24.54 25.86
C ARG A 155 -7.03 25.23 26.81
N GLU A 156 -6.63 25.43 28.05
CA GLU A 156 -7.39 26.08 29.11
C GLU A 156 -7.61 27.59 28.85
N ARG A 157 -6.69 28.20 28.10
CA ARG A 157 -6.74 29.63 27.74
C ARG A 157 -7.44 29.89 26.40
N LEU A 158 -8.04 28.88 25.79
CA LEU A 158 -8.71 29.06 24.49
C LEU A 158 -9.96 29.91 24.63
N GLU A 159 -10.64 29.79 25.76
CA GLU A 159 -11.84 30.56 26.11
C GLU A 159 -11.55 32.05 26.44
N ASP A 160 -10.31 32.35 26.82
CA ASP A 160 -9.85 33.71 27.13
C ASP A 160 -9.39 34.49 25.89
N LEU A 161 -9.36 33.84 24.72
CA LEU A 161 -8.87 34.50 23.50
C LEU A 161 -9.92 35.49 22.96
N LEU A 162 -9.44 36.66 22.63
CA LEU A 162 -10.22 37.65 21.91
C LEU A 162 -9.82 37.68 20.43
N THR A 163 -10.79 37.84 19.57
CA THR A 163 -10.58 38.09 18.14
C THR A 163 -9.97 39.48 17.92
N GLY A 164 -9.43 39.72 16.73
CA GLY A 164 -8.84 41.02 16.40
C GLY A 164 -9.78 42.21 16.51
N ASP A 165 -11.11 42.00 16.49
CA ASP A 165 -12.15 42.99 16.70
C ASP A 165 -12.74 42.98 18.15
N GLY A 166 -12.06 42.30 19.09
CA GLY A 166 -12.39 42.34 20.52
C GLY A 166 -13.52 41.41 20.96
N ARG A 167 -14.02 40.53 20.10
CA ARG A 167 -15.06 39.54 20.48
C ARG A 167 -14.44 38.32 21.10
N PRO A 168 -15.12 37.60 22.00
CA PRO A 168 -14.66 36.30 22.49
C PRO A 168 -14.53 35.31 21.34
N CYS A 169 -13.42 34.55 21.31
CA CYS A 169 -13.19 33.51 20.34
C CYS A 169 -14.11 32.32 20.65
N ARG A 170 -15.26 32.22 19.99
CA ARG A 170 -16.20 31.10 20.18
C ARG A 170 -15.77 29.94 19.28
N CYS A 171 -15.33 28.84 19.89
CA CYS A 171 -15.23 27.54 19.26
C CYS A 171 -16.59 26.84 19.42
N THR A 172 -17.52 27.12 18.51
CA THR A 172 -18.77 26.34 18.36
C THR A 172 -18.54 25.23 17.36
#